data_8f435c11673d79166a3345386c9d8157
#
_entry.id   8f435c11673d79166a3345386c9d8157
#
_cell.length_a   1.000
_cell.length_b   1.000
_cell.length_c   1.000
_cell.angle_alpha   90.00
_cell.angle_beta   90.00
_cell.angle_gamma   90.00
#
_symmetry.space_group_name_H-M   'P 1'
#
loop_
_entity.id
_entity.type
_entity.pdbx_description
1 polymer ?
#
loop_
_entity_poly.entity_id
_entity_poly.type
_entity_poly.pdbx_seq_one_letter_code
_entity_poly.pdbx_strand_id
1 'polypeptide(L)'
;MGKVFAVGVGPGSPKYVTEIVKEIVQNCDIVIGYKYTLKTIEKFIEGKEIYEITMNDQEKSYQKILPELGDKTLVIPFTGDVNFSESEVVDRLIEIFGKVEIVPG
;
A
#
# COMPACT_ATOMS: atom_id res chain seq x y z
N MET A 1 -13.47 -3.76 11.92
CA MET A 1 -12.12 -3.18 11.85
C MET A 1 -11.58 -3.26 10.43
N GLY A 2 -10.96 -2.19 9.99
CA GLY A 2 -10.36 -2.15 8.68
C GLY A 2 -9.13 -3.05 8.57
N LYS A 3 -8.78 -3.40 7.35
CA LYS A 3 -7.58 -4.18 7.05
C LYS A 3 -6.55 -3.31 6.38
N VAL A 4 -5.28 -3.56 6.70
CA VAL A 4 -4.16 -2.86 6.09
C VAL A 4 -3.22 -3.89 5.46
N PHE A 5 -2.94 -3.71 4.18
CA PHE A 5 -2.04 -4.58 3.43
C PHE A 5 -0.84 -3.78 2.95
N ALA A 6 0.36 -4.28 3.22
CA ALA A 6 1.57 -3.79 2.60
C ALA A 6 1.93 -4.78 1.49
N VAL A 7 1.86 -4.36 0.25
CA VAL A 7 2.01 -5.27 -0.89
C VAL A 7 3.21 -4.90 -1.74
N GLY A 8 3.94 -5.90 -2.19
CA GLY A 8 5.03 -5.71 -3.13
C GLY A 8 4.49 -5.71 -4.54
N VAL A 9 4.77 -4.63 -5.28
CA VAL A 9 4.45 -4.58 -6.71
C VAL A 9 5.77 -4.65 -7.48
N GLY A 10 5.76 -5.28 -8.63
CA GLY A 10 6.97 -5.44 -9.41
C GLY A 10 7.51 -4.11 -9.91
N PRO A 11 8.78 -4.05 -10.26
CA PRO A 11 9.40 -2.81 -10.70
C PRO A 11 8.91 -2.38 -12.08
N GLY A 12 8.38 -1.16 -12.14
CA GLY A 12 8.18 -0.45 -13.40
C GLY A 12 7.12 -0.92 -14.37
N SER A 13 6.46 -2.06 -14.15
CA SER A 13 5.48 -2.55 -15.11
C SER A 13 4.35 -3.33 -14.45
N PRO A 14 3.10 -3.11 -14.89
CA PRO A 14 1.97 -3.90 -14.40
C PRO A 14 2.11 -5.41 -14.63
N LYS A 15 2.95 -5.80 -15.56
CA LYS A 15 3.19 -7.22 -15.86
C LYS A 15 3.77 -7.99 -14.68
N TYR A 16 4.49 -7.29 -13.81
CA TYR A 16 5.17 -7.92 -12.68
C TYR A 16 4.35 -7.94 -11.40
N VAL A 17 3.12 -7.46 -11.46
CA VAL A 17 2.22 -7.51 -10.32
C VAL A 17 1.62 -8.91 -10.25
N THR A 18 1.75 -9.58 -9.11
CA THR A 18 1.23 -10.94 -8.97
C THR A 18 -0.30 -10.93 -8.93
N GLU A 19 -0.90 -12.07 -9.24
CA GLU A 19 -2.36 -12.20 -9.24
C GLU A 19 -2.97 -11.90 -7.88
N ILE A 20 -2.34 -12.36 -6.81
CA ILE A 20 -2.87 -12.12 -5.48
C ILE A 20 -2.83 -10.63 -5.12
N VAL A 21 -1.77 -9.93 -5.53
CA VAL A 21 -1.66 -8.48 -5.30
C VAL A 21 -2.71 -7.74 -6.12
N LYS A 22 -2.92 -8.12 -7.37
CA LYS A 22 -3.98 -7.52 -8.21
C LYS A 22 -5.34 -7.64 -7.53
N GLU A 23 -5.63 -8.83 -7.03
CA GLU A 23 -6.91 -9.09 -6.38
C GLU A 23 -7.09 -8.22 -5.13
N ILE A 24 -6.05 -8.13 -4.29
CA ILE A 24 -6.09 -7.31 -3.10
C ILE A 24 -6.29 -5.84 -3.45
N VAL A 25 -5.53 -5.34 -4.42
CA VAL A 25 -5.61 -3.95 -4.85
C VAL A 25 -6.98 -3.62 -5.46
N GLN A 26 -7.51 -4.51 -6.28
CA GLN A 26 -8.80 -4.29 -6.91
C GLN A 26 -9.95 -4.29 -5.91
N ASN A 27 -9.81 -4.97 -4.80
CA ASN A 27 -10.85 -5.07 -3.77
C ASN A 27 -10.68 -4.08 -2.61
N CYS A 28 -9.64 -3.28 -2.61
CA CYS A 28 -9.43 -2.32 -1.54
C CYS A 28 -10.25 -1.04 -1.74
N ASP A 29 -10.32 -0.23 -0.70
CA ASP A 29 -11.04 1.04 -0.73
C ASP A 29 -10.10 2.23 -0.87
N ILE A 30 -8.93 2.14 -0.24
CA ILE A 30 -7.98 3.24 -0.14
C ILE A 30 -6.59 2.74 -0.54
N VAL A 31 -5.85 3.56 -1.27
CA VAL A 31 -4.47 3.27 -1.65
C VAL A 31 -3.60 4.46 -1.24
N ILE A 32 -2.52 4.19 -0.53
CA ILE A 32 -1.52 5.20 -0.17
C ILE A 32 -0.17 4.74 -0.69
N GLY A 33 0.47 5.55 -1.50
CA GLY A 33 1.77 5.16 -2.02
C GLY A 33 2.52 6.32 -2.66
N TYR A 34 3.76 6.04 -3.02
CA TYR A 34 4.58 7.00 -3.76
C TYR A 34 4.09 7.11 -5.20
N LYS A 35 4.30 8.27 -5.78
CA LYS A 35 3.87 8.57 -7.14
C LYS A 35 4.26 7.48 -8.14
N TYR A 36 5.52 7.07 -8.11
CA TYR A 36 6.03 6.05 -9.01
C TYR A 36 5.33 4.71 -8.84
N THR A 37 5.13 4.32 -7.60
CA THR A 37 4.47 3.05 -7.27
C THR A 37 3.00 3.08 -7.68
N LEU A 38 2.31 4.19 -7.42
CA LEU A 38 0.92 4.35 -7.81
C LEU A 38 0.77 4.26 -9.32
N LYS A 39 1.72 4.82 -10.06
CA LYS A 39 1.69 4.76 -11.52
C LYS A 39 1.78 3.32 -12.03
N THR A 40 2.58 2.49 -11.37
CA THR A 40 2.73 1.09 -11.75
C THR A 40 1.41 0.32 -11.70
N ILE A 41 0.55 0.66 -10.75
CA ILE A 41 -0.71 -0.05 -10.55
C ILE A 41 -1.95 0.79 -10.91
N GLU A 42 -1.77 1.89 -11.62
CA GLU A 42 -2.85 2.83 -11.88
C GLU A 42 -4.09 2.20 -12.53
N LYS A 43 -3.89 1.18 -13.36
CA LYS A 43 -5.01 0.49 -14.01
C LYS A 43 -5.88 -0.29 -13.03
N PHE A 44 -5.32 -0.67 -11.89
CA PHE A 44 -6.02 -1.48 -10.90
C PHE A 44 -6.68 -0.64 -9.81
N ILE A 45 -6.39 0.64 -9.76
CA ILE A 45 -6.86 1.52 -8.68
C ILE A 45 -7.79 2.62 -9.15
N GLU A 46 -8.30 2.53 -10.37
CA GLU A 46 -9.26 3.51 -10.89
C GLU A 46 -10.51 3.55 -10.01
N GLY A 47 -10.95 4.76 -9.69
CA GLY A 47 -12.15 4.95 -8.88
C GLY A 47 -11.96 4.80 -7.39
N LYS A 48 -10.77 4.48 -6.94
CA LYS A 48 -10.48 4.32 -5.51
C LYS A 48 -9.99 5.64 -4.90
N GLU A 49 -10.07 5.72 -3.58
CA GLU A 49 -9.52 6.85 -2.86
C GLU A 49 -7.99 6.70 -2.80
N ILE A 50 -7.28 7.63 -3.38
CA ILE A 50 -5.83 7.52 -3.56
C ILE A 50 -5.13 8.69 -2.88
N TYR A 51 -4.09 8.38 -2.10
CA TYR A 51 -3.25 9.37 -1.45
C TYR A 51 -1.81 9.18 -1.91
N GLU A 52 -1.25 10.20 -2.53
CA GLU A 52 0.15 10.19 -2.93
C GLU A 52 0.99 10.74 -1.78
N ILE A 53 2.07 10.04 -1.45
CA ILE A 53 2.95 10.43 -0.36
C ILE A 53 4.39 10.61 -0.84
N THR A 54 5.18 11.30 -0.03
CA THR A 54 6.62 11.43 -0.24
C THR A 54 7.34 10.88 0.98
N MET A 55 8.64 10.73 0.89
CA MET A 55 9.44 10.24 2.04
C MET A 55 9.36 11.21 3.23
N ASN A 56 9.11 12.49 2.96
CA ASN A 56 9.07 13.49 4.02
C ASN A 56 7.74 13.52 4.78
N ASP A 57 6.65 13.13 4.13
CA ASP A 57 5.32 13.24 4.73
C ASP A 57 4.60 11.91 4.94
N GLN A 58 5.27 10.79 4.68
CA GLN A 58 4.62 9.49 4.74
C GLN A 58 3.99 9.20 6.10
N GLU A 59 4.71 9.45 7.19
CA GLU A 59 4.19 9.18 8.53
C GLU A 59 2.96 10.03 8.86
N LYS A 60 3.00 11.30 8.50
CA LYS A 60 1.88 12.20 8.72
C LYS A 60 0.66 11.73 7.95
N SER A 61 0.87 11.28 6.72
CA SER A 61 -0.21 10.78 5.88
C SER A 61 -0.84 9.53 6.45
N TYR A 62 -0.03 8.60 6.92
CA TYR A 62 -0.53 7.37 7.54
C TYR A 62 -1.33 7.68 8.80
N GLN A 63 -0.84 8.56 9.64
CA GLN A 63 -1.51 8.94 10.87
C GLN A 63 -2.81 9.68 10.59
N LYS A 64 -2.85 10.45 9.52
CA LYS A 64 -4.05 11.18 9.12
C LYS A 64 -5.15 10.26 8.63
N ILE A 65 -4.79 9.21 7.89
CA ILE A 65 -5.76 8.28 7.35
C ILE A 65 -6.29 7.30 8.41
N LEU A 66 -5.51 7.05 9.44
CA LEU A 66 -5.87 6.07 10.47
C LEU A 66 -7.26 6.29 11.07
N PRO A 67 -7.63 7.50 11.53
CA PRO A 67 -8.98 7.70 12.08
C PRO A 67 -10.08 7.62 11.02
N GLU A 68 -9.75 7.79 9.75
CA GLU A 68 -10.73 7.72 8.66
C GLU A 68 -10.89 6.32 8.10
N LEU A 69 -10.02 5.40 8.50
CA LEU A 69 -9.99 4.05 7.95
C LEU A 69 -11.29 3.27 8.25
N GLY A 70 -11.75 3.30 9.50
CA GLY A 70 -12.96 2.58 9.88
C GLY A 70 -12.88 1.11 9.50
N ASP A 71 -13.86 0.63 8.74
CA ASP A 71 -13.90 -0.74 8.25
C ASP A 71 -13.36 -0.91 6.84
N LYS A 72 -12.76 0.14 6.29
CA LYS A 72 -12.24 0.13 4.93
C LYS A 72 -10.93 -0.66 4.84
N THR A 73 -10.63 -1.11 3.65
CA THR A 73 -9.38 -1.82 3.35
C THR A 73 -8.38 -0.85 2.74
N LEU A 74 -7.21 -0.74 3.36
CA LEU A 74 -6.13 0.12 2.92
C LEU A 74 -5.02 -0.74 2.32
N VAL A 75 -4.53 -0.34 1.15
CA VAL A 75 -3.37 -0.97 0.52
C VAL A 75 -2.24 0.04 0.43
N ILE A 76 -1.06 -0.38 0.83
CA ILE A 76 0.16 0.43 0.74
C ILE A 76 1.13 -0.33 -0.14
N PRO A 77 1.21 0.02 -1.43
CA PRO A 77 2.10 -0.69 -2.36
C PRO A 77 3.53 -0.19 -2.25
N PHE A 78 4.47 -1.11 -2.41
CA PHE A 78 5.90 -0.81 -2.46
C PHE A 78 6.50 -1.40 -3.71
N THR A 79 7.32 -0.63 -4.41
CA THR A 79 8.07 -1.15 -5.55
C THR A 79 9.34 -1.86 -5.09
N GLY A 80 9.75 -2.85 -5.85
CA GLY A 80 11.05 -3.43 -5.80
C GLY A 80 11.15 -4.68 -4.99
N ASP A 81 11.96 -4.65 -4.01
CA ASP A 81 12.71 -5.71 -3.45
C ASP A 81 11.89 -6.73 -2.67
N VAL A 82 12.28 -7.96 -2.77
CA VAL A 82 11.65 -9.07 -2.05
C VAL A 82 11.81 -8.97 -0.54
N ASN A 83 12.71 -8.12 -0.08
CA ASN A 83 13.02 -7.99 1.35
C ASN A 83 12.30 -6.83 2.03
N PHE A 84 11.32 -6.21 1.36
CA PHE A 84 10.65 -5.06 1.97
C PHE A 84 9.97 -5.42 3.29
N SER A 85 9.57 -6.67 3.48
CA SER A 85 8.92 -7.13 4.70
C SER A 85 9.82 -7.05 5.94
N GLU A 86 11.13 -6.93 5.75
CA GLU A 86 12.10 -6.79 6.82
C GLU A 86 12.53 -5.34 7.03
N SER A 87 11.94 -4.42 6.29
CA SER A 87 12.33 -3.02 6.33
C SER A 87 11.77 -2.29 7.54
N GLU A 88 12.42 -1.19 7.91
CA GLU A 88 11.94 -0.31 8.97
C GLU A 88 10.59 0.30 8.62
N VAL A 89 10.28 0.44 7.34
CA VAL A 89 9.00 1.00 6.89
C VAL A 89 7.85 0.11 7.34
N VAL A 90 8.01 -1.20 7.20
CA VAL A 90 6.96 -2.14 7.62
C VAL A 90 6.78 -2.09 9.14
N ASP A 91 7.86 -2.01 9.89
CA ASP A 91 7.78 -1.89 11.34
C ASP A 91 7.02 -0.65 11.76
N ARG A 92 7.25 0.48 11.08
CA ARG A 92 6.53 1.72 11.35
C ARG A 92 5.05 1.60 11.01
N LEU A 93 4.71 0.91 9.93
CA LEU A 93 3.31 0.69 9.57
C LEU A 93 2.60 -0.13 10.66
N ILE A 94 3.27 -1.13 11.20
CA ILE A 94 2.72 -1.94 12.27
C ILE A 94 2.52 -1.09 13.52
N GLU A 95 3.44 -0.21 13.83
CA GLU A 95 3.30 0.71 14.97
C GLU A 95 2.09 1.64 14.82
N ILE A 96 1.85 2.13 13.60
CA ILE A 96 0.76 3.07 13.35
C ILE A 96 -0.59 2.36 13.28
N PHE A 97 -0.67 1.27 12.52
CA PHE A 97 -1.93 0.60 12.23
C PHE A 97 -2.22 -0.61 13.11
N GLY A 98 -1.24 -1.04 13.88
CA GLY A 98 -1.37 -2.20 14.76
C GLY A 98 -1.14 -3.51 14.06
N LYS A 99 -1.96 -3.83 13.07
CA LYS A 99 -1.83 -5.08 12.32
C LYS A 99 -1.77 -4.78 10.83
N VAL A 100 -0.72 -5.25 10.18
CA VAL A 100 -0.51 -5.07 8.75
C VAL A 100 -0.20 -6.43 8.13
N GLU A 101 -0.95 -6.80 7.11
CA GLU A 101 -0.68 -8.02 6.36
C GLU A 101 0.32 -7.70 5.26
N ILE A 102 1.38 -8.50 5.18
CA ILE A 102 2.45 -8.28 4.21
C ILE A 102 2.32 -9.30 3.10
N VAL A 103 2.24 -8.81 1.87
CA VAL A 103 2.13 -9.67 0.68
C VAL A 103 3.29 -9.34 -0.25
N PRO A 104 4.33 -10.17 -0.29
CA PRO A 104 5.47 -9.93 -1.17
C PRO A 104 5.08 -10.09 -2.64
N GLY A 105 5.73 -9.30 -3.47
CA GLY A 105 5.52 -9.35 -4.92
C GLY A 105 6.37 -10.38 -5.62
#